data_00a862ef3b0053f5199c3773194a930b
#
_entry.id   00a862ef3b0053f5199c3773194a930b
#
_cell.length_a   1.000
_cell.length_b   1.000
_cell.length_c   1.000
_cell.angle_alpha   90.00
_cell.angle_beta   90.00
_cell.angle_gamma   90.00
#
_symmetry.space_group_name_H-M   'P 1'
#
loop_
_entity.id
_entity.type
_entity.pdbx_description
1 polymer ?
#
loop_
_entity_poly.entity_id
_entity_poly.type
_entity_poly.pdbx_seq_one_letter_code
_entity_poly.pdbx_strand_id
1 'polypeptide(L)'
;MFKPLSSDLVALQMSRGPLQGRLRIYHLGAIRFNLLETNQSLFLSGARRSTACTFAFPLQDVVATSPYRAQGVPVSWPALMGYNQQLTNFDLKVPAGSRLATIVIGKDVLLEHLTRMGASQLSLERWKSTNQLELFPELRQALQDQLSQWIQEGQKGQNPSNSQHEEPDQLIETLIRCFEQNQARTMHTANREARHEAAIDLLHWCAKNPMKTVTVEELSSELFQSRTSLFRGSREHFERTPLQLQRSIRMDRVRQLLLEPARRASLGLMGVGDSAASMGFSSRGHFARRYLQQYEEQPQTTLAENLHRQQ
;
A
#
# COMPACT_ATOMS: atom_id res chain seq x y z
N MET A 1 -8.99 8.00 0.02
CA MET A 1 -7.99 7.74 1.07
C MET A 1 -6.55 7.86 0.57
N PHE A 2 -6.11 7.18 -0.49
CA PHE A 2 -4.70 7.13 -0.90
C PHE A 2 -4.22 8.22 -1.87
N LYS A 3 -5.11 9.04 -2.43
CA LYS A 3 -4.75 10.13 -3.37
C LYS A 3 -3.58 11.03 -2.92
N PRO A 4 -3.44 11.34 -1.61
CA PRO A 4 -2.32 12.18 -1.15
C PRO A 4 -0.94 11.54 -1.25
N LEU A 5 -0.84 10.21 -1.40
CA LEU A 5 0.45 9.50 -1.43
C LEU A 5 1.09 9.54 -2.81
N SER A 6 0.34 9.23 -3.85
CA SER A 6 0.78 9.26 -5.26
C SER A 6 -0.44 9.15 -6.19
N SER A 7 -0.38 9.79 -7.36
CA SER A 7 -1.38 9.64 -8.43
C SER A 7 -1.39 8.22 -9.01
N ASP A 8 -0.25 7.53 -8.97
CA ASP A 8 -0.04 6.22 -9.61
C ASP A 8 -0.21 5.05 -8.63
N LEU A 9 -0.61 5.34 -7.38
CA LEU A 9 -0.85 4.30 -6.39
C LEU A 9 -2.13 3.53 -6.70
N VAL A 10 -1.97 2.24 -6.93
CA VAL A 10 -3.09 1.28 -7.03
C VAL A 10 -3.28 0.65 -5.65
N ALA A 11 -4.50 0.75 -5.12
CA ALA A 11 -4.92 0.09 -3.90
C ALA A 11 -6.08 -0.84 -4.22
N LEU A 12 -5.93 -2.13 -3.93
CA LEU A 12 -6.94 -3.17 -4.14
C LEU A 12 -7.34 -3.76 -2.79
N GLN A 13 -8.64 -3.77 -2.49
CA GLN A 13 -9.15 -4.49 -1.32
C GLN A 13 -9.12 -5.99 -1.58
N MET A 14 -8.42 -6.72 -0.71
CA MET A 14 -8.23 -8.16 -0.84
C MET A 14 -9.28 -8.97 -0.10
N SER A 15 -9.64 -8.57 1.11
CA SER A 15 -10.66 -9.23 1.94
C SER A 15 -12.07 -8.69 1.66
N ARG A 16 -13.07 -9.39 2.17
CA ARG A 16 -14.48 -8.99 2.07
C ARG A 16 -14.87 -8.06 3.21
N GLY A 17 -15.94 -7.31 3.00
CA GLY A 17 -16.51 -6.42 3.99
C GLY A 17 -16.29 -4.94 3.71
N PRO A 18 -16.92 -4.06 4.48
CA PRO A 18 -16.77 -2.61 4.31
C PRO A 18 -15.38 -2.17 4.73
N LEU A 19 -14.68 -1.46 3.83
CA LEU A 19 -13.38 -0.88 4.12
C LEU A 19 -13.55 0.31 5.04
N GLN A 20 -13.07 0.17 6.25
CA GLN A 20 -12.86 1.25 7.20
C GLN A 20 -11.34 1.40 7.40
N GLY A 21 -10.85 2.59 7.15
CA GLY A 21 -9.42 2.83 7.29
C GLY A 21 -9.12 4.31 7.41
N ARG A 22 -7.98 4.60 7.96
CA ARG A 22 -7.49 5.96 8.16
C ARG A 22 -6.06 6.07 7.66
N LEU A 23 -5.80 7.12 6.89
CA LEU A 23 -4.46 7.52 6.51
C LEU A 23 -4.19 8.89 7.13
N ARG A 24 -3.21 8.95 8.03
CA ARG A 24 -2.71 10.21 8.58
C ARG A 24 -1.33 10.48 8.00
N ILE A 25 -1.07 11.71 7.67
CA ILE A 25 0.20 12.18 7.12
C ILE A 25 0.72 13.27 8.04
N TYR A 26 1.93 13.08 8.54
CA TYR A 26 2.64 14.01 9.39
C TYR A 26 3.90 14.49 8.68
N HIS A 27 4.23 15.76 8.87
CA HIS A 27 5.47 16.35 8.38
C HIS A 27 6.32 16.73 9.59
N LEU A 28 7.53 16.21 9.66
CA LEU A 28 8.47 16.32 10.78
C LEU A 28 9.83 16.77 10.21
N GLY A 29 9.99 18.06 9.99
CA GLY A 29 11.19 18.58 9.33
C GLY A 29 11.42 17.91 7.98
N ALA A 30 12.54 17.21 7.83
CA ALA A 30 12.92 16.51 6.61
C ALA A 30 12.20 15.15 6.43
N ILE A 31 11.39 14.72 7.39
CA ILE A 31 10.70 13.43 7.37
C ILE A 31 9.21 13.63 7.08
N ARG A 32 8.66 12.80 6.20
CA ARG A 32 7.23 12.60 6.10
C ARG A 32 6.89 11.23 6.68
N PHE A 33 6.05 11.22 7.69
CA PHE A 33 5.54 10.02 8.33
C PHE A 33 4.08 9.79 7.94
N ASN A 34 3.75 8.60 7.44
CA ASN A 34 2.39 8.23 7.13
C ASN A 34 1.98 7.06 8.02
N LEU A 35 0.80 7.14 8.63
CA LEU A 35 0.18 6.06 9.38
C LEU A 35 -1.05 5.56 8.63
N LEU A 36 -0.99 4.32 8.17
CA LEU A 36 -2.12 3.60 7.59
C LEU A 36 -2.72 2.66 8.65
N GLU A 37 -4.00 2.85 8.93
CA GLU A 37 -4.82 1.93 9.74
C GLU A 37 -5.92 1.37 8.83
N THR A 38 -6.11 0.06 8.82
CA THR A 38 -7.12 -0.58 7.96
C THR A 38 -7.70 -1.83 8.63
N ASN A 39 -9.04 -1.96 8.55
CA ASN A 39 -9.74 -3.17 8.98
C ASN A 39 -9.76 -4.27 7.93
N GLN A 40 -9.43 -3.96 6.67
CA GLN A 40 -9.42 -4.88 5.55
C GLN A 40 -8.01 -5.13 5.03
N SER A 41 -7.78 -6.32 4.46
CA SER A 41 -6.53 -6.60 3.76
C SER A 41 -6.48 -5.81 2.46
N LEU A 42 -5.34 -5.17 2.21
CA LEU A 42 -5.09 -4.34 1.04
C LEU A 42 -3.86 -4.83 0.28
N PHE A 43 -3.89 -4.70 -1.04
CA PHE A 43 -2.71 -4.77 -1.88
C PHE A 43 -2.42 -3.38 -2.42
N LEU A 44 -1.23 -2.87 -2.14
CA LEU A 44 -0.77 -1.54 -2.54
C LEU A 44 0.37 -1.70 -3.53
N SER A 45 0.30 -1.01 -4.67
CA SER A 45 1.40 -1.01 -5.65
C SER A 45 1.50 0.34 -6.34
N GLY A 46 2.73 0.78 -6.62
CA GLY A 46 2.98 2.05 -7.30
C GLY A 46 4.45 2.32 -7.53
N ALA A 47 4.72 3.40 -8.25
CA ALA A 47 6.07 3.86 -8.49
C ALA A 47 6.72 4.43 -7.22
N ARG A 48 8.02 4.22 -7.09
CA ARG A 48 8.84 4.84 -6.03
C ARG A 48 9.35 6.21 -6.48
N ARG A 49 9.51 7.10 -5.52
CA ARG A 49 10.18 8.37 -5.77
C ARG A 49 11.69 8.14 -5.74
N SER A 50 12.39 8.50 -6.82
CA SER A 50 13.86 8.37 -6.91
C SER A 50 14.60 9.30 -5.94
N THR A 51 13.95 10.38 -5.49
CA THR A 51 14.52 11.39 -4.58
C THR A 51 14.29 11.11 -3.10
N ALA A 52 13.60 10.03 -2.75
CA ALA A 52 13.27 9.71 -1.36
C ALA A 52 13.48 8.23 -1.04
N CYS A 53 13.88 7.98 0.19
CA CYS A 53 13.97 6.66 0.79
C CYS A 53 12.71 6.41 1.62
N THR A 54 12.14 5.23 1.49
CA THR A 54 10.91 4.86 2.20
C THR A 54 11.18 3.65 3.07
N PHE A 55 10.78 3.73 4.34
CA PHE A 55 10.87 2.63 5.28
C PHE A 55 9.46 2.33 5.78
N ALA A 56 9.00 1.11 5.64
CA ALA A 56 7.72 0.67 6.16
C ALA A 56 7.94 -0.22 7.39
N PHE A 57 7.18 0.06 8.44
CA PHE A 57 7.30 -0.62 9.72
C PHE A 57 5.90 -0.91 10.29
N PRO A 58 5.52 -2.19 10.46
CA PRO A 58 4.30 -2.55 11.16
C PRO A 58 4.40 -2.17 12.64
N LEU A 59 3.41 -1.43 13.17
CA LEU A 59 3.39 -0.99 14.57
C LEU A 59 2.88 -2.05 15.54
N GLN A 60 2.25 -3.08 15.03
CA GLN A 60 1.73 -4.20 15.82
C GLN A 60 1.87 -5.50 15.05
N ASP A 61 2.07 -6.58 15.79
CA ASP A 61 1.94 -7.91 15.23
C ASP A 61 0.46 -8.18 14.94
N VAL A 62 0.17 -8.44 13.68
CA VAL A 62 -1.15 -8.89 13.30
C VAL A 62 -1.07 -10.40 13.27
N VAL A 63 -1.71 -11.07 14.22
CA VAL A 63 -1.93 -12.52 14.19
C VAL A 63 -2.86 -12.80 13.02
N ALA A 64 -2.30 -12.75 11.83
CA ALA A 64 -3.05 -12.86 10.61
C ALA A 64 -2.84 -14.24 10.03
N THR A 65 -3.91 -14.84 9.57
CA THR A 65 -3.88 -15.99 8.67
C THR A 65 -3.12 -15.68 7.36
N SER A 66 -2.82 -14.40 7.10
CA SER A 66 -2.09 -13.93 5.93
C SER A 66 -1.07 -12.85 6.36
N PRO A 67 0.25 -13.12 6.28
CA PRO A 67 1.28 -12.17 6.68
C PRO A 67 1.39 -10.98 5.72
N TYR A 68 2.07 -9.91 6.15
CA TYR A 68 2.58 -8.90 5.21
C TYR A 68 3.41 -9.57 4.12
N ARG A 69 3.33 -9.07 2.89
CA ARG A 69 4.22 -9.49 1.80
C ARG A 69 4.74 -8.24 1.09
N ALA A 70 6.04 -8.11 1.03
CA ALA A 70 6.69 -7.02 0.30
C ALA A 70 7.44 -7.59 -0.91
N GLN A 71 7.18 -7.05 -2.10
CA GLN A 71 7.76 -7.56 -3.36
C GLN A 71 7.48 -9.07 -3.57
N GLY A 72 6.27 -9.52 -3.24
CA GLY A 72 5.87 -10.92 -3.32
C GLY A 72 6.43 -11.84 -2.24
N VAL A 73 7.34 -11.39 -1.38
CA VAL A 73 7.99 -12.17 -0.33
C VAL A 73 7.28 -11.96 1.01
N PRO A 74 6.99 -13.02 1.78
CA PRO A 74 6.47 -12.87 3.14
C PRO A 74 7.43 -12.06 4.01
N VAL A 75 6.87 -11.19 4.85
CA VAL A 75 7.63 -10.37 5.79
C VAL A 75 7.63 -11.03 7.15
N SER A 76 8.82 -11.34 7.67
CA SER A 76 9.00 -11.80 9.05
C SER A 76 8.71 -10.64 10.01
N TRP A 77 8.07 -10.95 11.13
CA TRP A 77 7.87 -9.98 12.21
C TRP A 77 8.95 -10.16 13.30
N PRO A 78 9.49 -9.10 13.83
CA PRO A 78 9.43 -7.69 13.45
C PRO A 78 10.41 -7.33 12.35
N ALA A 79 10.00 -6.62 11.32
CA ALA A 79 10.87 -6.24 10.23
C ALA A 79 10.65 -4.81 9.75
N LEU A 80 11.75 -4.16 9.39
CA LEU A 80 11.78 -2.96 8.55
C LEU A 80 11.77 -3.39 7.08
N MET A 81 10.95 -2.79 6.25
CA MET A 81 10.80 -3.20 4.85
C MET A 81 10.63 -2.01 3.91
N GLY A 82 10.76 -2.28 2.62
CA GLY A 82 10.43 -1.32 1.58
C GLY A 82 11.51 -0.25 1.33
N TYR A 83 12.75 -0.44 1.73
CA TYR A 83 13.81 0.57 1.68
C TYR A 83 14.77 0.43 0.48
N ASN A 84 14.75 -0.68 -0.25
CA ASN A 84 15.67 -0.91 -1.35
C ASN A 84 15.51 0.12 -2.48
N GLN A 85 16.58 0.87 -2.75
CA GLN A 85 16.58 1.97 -3.71
C GLN A 85 16.75 1.53 -5.18
N GLN A 86 17.09 0.27 -5.42
CA GLN A 86 17.21 -0.27 -6.77
C GLN A 86 15.83 -0.63 -7.38
N LEU A 87 14.80 -0.74 -6.53
CA LEU A 87 13.44 -1.02 -6.96
C LEU A 87 12.75 0.27 -7.42
N THR A 88 12.31 0.29 -8.66
CA THR A 88 11.55 1.41 -9.26
C THR A 88 10.09 1.44 -8.81
N ASN A 89 9.55 0.28 -8.44
CA ASN A 89 8.18 0.11 -7.97
C ASN A 89 8.16 -0.58 -6.61
N PHE A 90 7.10 -0.38 -5.87
CA PHE A 90 6.81 -1.18 -4.70
C PHE A 90 5.50 -1.94 -4.88
N ASP A 91 5.40 -3.07 -4.26
CA ASP A 91 4.16 -3.77 -3.99
C ASP A 91 4.16 -4.30 -2.55
N LEU A 92 3.02 -4.18 -1.89
CA LEU A 92 2.86 -4.51 -0.49
C LEU A 92 1.46 -5.07 -0.23
N LYS A 93 1.37 -6.32 0.22
CA LYS A 93 0.15 -6.86 0.81
C LYS A 93 0.12 -6.53 2.29
N VAL A 94 -0.91 -5.79 2.70
CA VAL A 94 -1.17 -5.37 4.08
C VAL A 94 -2.29 -6.23 4.64
N PRO A 95 -2.10 -6.95 5.75
CA PRO A 95 -3.15 -7.75 6.38
C PRO A 95 -4.32 -6.90 6.90
N ALA A 96 -5.48 -7.54 7.11
CA ALA A 96 -6.59 -6.91 7.81
C ALA A 96 -6.22 -6.57 9.26
N GLY A 97 -6.76 -5.47 9.80
CA GLY A 97 -6.48 -5.02 11.16
C GLY A 97 -5.10 -4.37 11.34
N SER A 98 -4.41 -4.03 10.26
CA SER A 98 -3.04 -3.51 10.32
C SER A 98 -2.96 -2.05 10.73
N ARG A 99 -1.86 -1.73 11.45
CA ARG A 99 -1.34 -0.39 11.64
C ARG A 99 0.07 -0.33 11.07
N LEU A 100 0.24 0.36 9.96
CA LEU A 100 1.50 0.43 9.22
C LEU A 100 2.03 1.85 9.22
N ALA A 101 3.22 2.04 9.77
CA ALA A 101 4.00 3.26 9.65
C ALA A 101 4.79 3.24 8.34
N THR A 102 4.86 4.38 7.66
CA THR A 102 5.73 4.58 6.49
C THR A 102 6.50 5.88 6.67
N ILE A 103 7.80 5.77 6.80
CA ILE A 103 8.74 6.88 7.00
C ILE A 103 9.36 7.19 5.64
N VAL A 104 9.27 8.43 5.21
CA VAL A 104 9.82 8.90 3.93
C VAL A 104 10.80 10.02 4.20
N ILE A 105 12.05 9.82 3.79
CA ILE A 105 13.18 10.72 4.05
C ILE A 105 13.78 11.11 2.69
N GLY A 106 14.15 12.37 2.52
CA GLY A 106 14.93 12.81 1.37
C GLY A 106 16.22 12.01 1.25
N LYS A 107 16.58 11.60 0.04
CA LYS A 107 17.76 10.76 -0.18
C LYS A 107 19.06 11.47 0.20
N ASP A 108 19.14 12.76 -0.07
CA ASP A 108 20.23 13.66 0.31
C ASP A 108 20.40 13.74 1.83
N VAL A 109 19.31 13.95 2.56
CA VAL A 109 19.29 13.99 4.03
C VAL A 109 19.76 12.65 4.63
N LEU A 110 19.25 11.54 4.10
CA LEU A 110 19.67 10.22 4.59
C LEU A 110 21.16 9.96 4.31
N LEU A 111 21.67 10.33 3.14
CA LEU A 111 23.08 10.18 2.79
C LEU A 111 24.00 11.04 3.67
N GLU A 112 23.59 12.26 4.01
CA GLU A 112 24.29 13.14 4.94
C GLU A 112 24.42 12.47 6.32
N HIS A 113 23.32 11.93 6.86
CA HIS A 113 23.35 11.23 8.14
C HIS A 113 24.20 9.96 8.10
N LEU A 114 24.14 9.17 7.03
CA LEU A 114 24.98 8.00 6.85
C LEU A 114 26.47 8.37 6.87
N THR A 115 26.84 9.49 6.24
CA THR A 115 28.21 10.00 6.24
C THR A 115 28.62 10.49 7.62
N ARG A 116 27.77 11.28 8.29
CA ARG A 116 28.01 11.82 9.64
C ARG A 116 28.19 10.72 10.67
N MET A 117 27.43 9.65 10.57
CA MET A 117 27.53 8.49 11.48
C MET A 117 28.66 7.53 11.12
N GLY A 118 29.34 7.71 10.00
CA GLY A 118 30.37 6.79 9.55
C GLY A 118 29.85 5.39 9.26
N ALA A 119 28.70 5.29 8.59
CA ALA A 119 28.04 4.03 8.31
C ALA A 119 28.97 3.01 7.66
N SER A 120 28.93 1.76 8.14
CA SER A 120 29.80 0.69 7.65
C SER A 120 29.47 0.31 6.20
N GLN A 121 30.48 -0.22 5.48
CA GLN A 121 30.29 -0.75 4.12
C GLN A 121 29.19 -1.83 4.09
N LEU A 122 29.14 -2.69 5.12
CA LEU A 122 28.14 -3.73 5.25
C LEU A 122 26.72 -3.15 5.37
N SER A 123 26.54 -2.07 6.11
CA SER A 123 25.23 -1.38 6.24
C SER A 123 24.78 -0.80 4.92
N LEU A 124 25.69 -0.20 4.16
CA LEU A 124 25.40 0.34 2.82
C LEU A 124 25.06 -0.77 1.83
N GLU A 125 25.72 -1.90 1.88
CA GLU A 125 25.40 -3.07 1.05
C GLU A 125 24.03 -3.66 1.39
N ARG A 126 23.71 -3.83 2.67
CA ARG A 126 22.38 -4.27 3.12
C ARG A 126 21.30 -3.34 2.60
N TRP A 127 21.48 -2.04 2.76
CA TRP A 127 20.52 -1.05 2.28
C TRP A 127 20.27 -1.11 0.78
N LYS A 128 21.31 -1.41 -0.02
CA LYS A 128 21.21 -1.49 -1.48
C LYS A 128 20.68 -2.83 -1.99
N SER A 129 21.06 -3.94 -1.33
CA SER A 129 20.82 -5.28 -1.86
C SER A 129 19.60 -5.99 -1.24
N THR A 130 19.09 -5.53 -0.11
CA THR A 130 17.97 -6.17 0.61
C THR A 130 16.75 -5.26 0.67
N ASN A 131 15.57 -5.82 0.95
CA ASN A 131 14.33 -5.04 1.08
C ASN A 131 13.54 -5.38 2.35
N GLN A 132 14.08 -6.28 3.16
CA GLN A 132 13.55 -6.65 4.47
C GLN A 132 14.71 -6.84 5.43
N LEU A 133 14.56 -6.30 6.63
CA LEU A 133 15.54 -6.37 7.71
C LEU A 133 14.81 -6.72 9.00
N GLU A 134 15.08 -7.90 9.55
CA GLU A 134 14.57 -8.30 10.84
C GLU A 134 15.25 -7.47 11.95
N LEU A 135 14.44 -6.93 12.86
CA LEU A 135 14.94 -6.02 13.90
C LEU A 135 15.18 -6.75 15.22
N PHE A 136 16.27 -6.42 15.89
CA PHE A 136 16.47 -6.81 17.26
C PHE A 136 15.45 -6.13 18.19
N PRO A 137 15.08 -6.79 19.31
CA PRO A 137 14.02 -6.31 20.18
C PRO A 137 14.21 -4.87 20.64
N GLU A 138 15.42 -4.44 20.94
CA GLU A 138 15.77 -3.12 21.45
C GLU A 138 15.52 -2.02 20.39
N LEU A 139 15.97 -2.26 19.17
CA LEU A 139 15.78 -1.31 18.04
C LEU A 139 14.33 -1.27 17.58
N ARG A 140 13.66 -2.43 17.60
CA ARG A 140 12.23 -2.49 17.36
C ARG A 140 11.47 -1.64 18.37
N GLN A 141 11.77 -1.80 19.66
CA GLN A 141 11.13 -1.05 20.73
C GLN A 141 11.39 0.45 20.58
N ALA A 142 12.65 0.85 20.34
CA ALA A 142 12.99 2.24 20.11
C ALA A 142 12.22 2.89 18.96
N LEU A 143 12.13 2.22 17.80
CA LEU A 143 11.31 2.70 16.67
C LEU A 143 9.82 2.79 17.02
N GLN A 144 9.31 1.79 17.73
CA GLN A 144 7.90 1.74 18.11
C GLN A 144 7.55 2.86 19.08
N ASP A 145 8.39 3.15 20.04
CA ASP A 145 8.20 4.20 21.03
C ASP A 145 8.24 5.59 20.38
N GLN A 146 9.26 5.88 19.57
CA GLN A 146 9.38 7.13 18.84
C GLN A 146 8.17 7.39 17.94
N LEU A 147 7.76 6.39 17.16
CA LEU A 147 6.59 6.52 16.27
C LEU A 147 5.29 6.66 17.04
N SER A 148 5.14 5.95 18.18
CA SER A 148 3.95 6.02 19.01
C SER A 148 3.80 7.39 19.68
N GLN A 149 4.89 7.99 20.13
CA GLN A 149 4.90 9.33 20.67
C GLN A 149 4.40 10.35 19.62
N TRP A 150 4.94 10.35 18.42
CA TRP A 150 4.50 11.26 17.36
C TRP A 150 3.04 11.08 16.96
N ILE A 151 2.56 9.84 16.97
CA ILE A 151 1.14 9.55 16.71
C ILE A 151 0.25 10.19 17.82
N GLN A 152 0.66 10.10 19.07
CA GLN A 152 -0.08 10.67 20.20
C GLN A 152 -0.10 12.22 20.16
N GLU A 153 1.04 12.84 19.88
CA GLU A 153 1.16 14.29 19.76
C GLU A 153 0.30 14.83 18.60
N GLY A 154 0.38 14.20 17.44
CA GLY A 154 -0.44 14.56 16.28
C GLY A 154 -1.95 14.37 16.52
N GLN A 155 -2.34 13.44 17.38
CA GLN A 155 -3.76 13.27 17.79
C GLN A 155 -4.26 14.38 18.72
N LYS A 156 -3.38 14.98 19.51
CA LYS A 156 -3.70 16.11 20.39
C LYS A 156 -3.76 17.46 19.64
N GLY A 157 -3.57 17.46 18.32
CA GLY A 157 -3.53 18.67 17.51
C GLY A 157 -2.25 19.51 17.72
N GLN A 158 -1.28 18.97 18.45
CA GLN A 158 0.04 19.58 18.58
C GLN A 158 0.81 19.29 17.29
N ASN A 159 1.44 20.32 16.72
CA ASN A 159 2.33 20.10 15.59
C ASN A 159 3.58 19.40 16.15
N PRO A 160 3.88 18.14 15.75
CA PRO A 160 5.06 17.43 16.27
C PRO A 160 6.38 18.19 16.06
N SER A 161 6.42 19.10 15.07
CA SER A 161 7.57 19.95 14.82
C SER A 161 7.83 21.03 15.91
N ASN A 162 6.87 21.27 16.81
CA ASN A 162 6.97 22.25 17.89
C ASN A 162 7.23 21.61 19.26
N SER A 163 7.23 20.29 19.35
CA SER A 163 7.58 19.61 20.60
C SER A 163 9.08 19.65 20.80
N GLN A 164 9.49 20.02 22.03
CA GLN A 164 10.90 20.02 22.48
C GLN A 164 11.47 18.59 22.63
N HIS A 165 10.75 17.55 22.16
CA HIS A 165 11.07 16.16 22.31
C HIS A 165 11.47 15.55 20.98
N GLU A 166 12.68 15.04 20.94
CA GLU A 166 13.33 14.21 19.92
C GLU A 166 13.28 14.77 18.51
N GLU A 167 14.39 15.30 18.08
CA GLU A 167 14.59 15.82 16.73
C GLU A 167 14.35 14.71 15.70
N PRO A 168 13.82 15.05 14.50
CA PRO A 168 13.68 14.12 13.38
C PRO A 168 14.96 13.33 13.08
N ASP A 169 16.11 13.91 13.39
CA ASP A 169 17.45 13.33 13.25
C ASP A 169 17.59 12.04 14.07
N GLN A 170 17.04 11.98 15.28
CA GLN A 170 17.14 10.78 16.12
C GLN A 170 16.42 9.56 15.49
N LEU A 171 15.31 9.75 14.80
CA LEU A 171 14.68 8.66 14.07
C LEU A 171 15.54 8.21 12.90
N ILE A 172 16.15 9.13 12.15
CA ILE A 172 17.05 8.78 11.05
C ILE A 172 18.24 7.98 11.60
N GLU A 173 18.82 8.39 12.71
CA GLU A 173 19.89 7.67 13.37
C GLU A 173 19.47 6.28 13.84
N THR A 174 18.25 6.14 14.42
CA THR A 174 17.72 4.85 14.82
C THR A 174 17.54 3.93 13.61
N LEU A 175 17.03 4.45 12.49
CA LEU A 175 16.92 3.70 11.25
C LEU A 175 18.28 3.24 10.72
N ILE A 176 19.30 4.10 10.76
CA ILE A 176 20.67 3.75 10.35
C ILE A 176 21.23 2.65 11.25
N ARG A 177 21.08 2.75 12.57
CA ARG A 177 21.50 1.72 13.53
C ARG A 177 20.84 0.37 13.25
N CYS A 178 19.61 0.33 12.73
CA CYS A 178 18.97 -0.92 12.32
C CYS A 178 19.80 -1.67 11.26
N PHE A 179 20.45 -0.96 10.35
CA PHE A 179 21.31 -1.58 9.33
C PHE A 179 22.69 -2.00 9.88
N GLU A 180 23.10 -1.40 10.97
CA GLU A 180 24.39 -1.70 11.64
C GLU A 180 24.34 -2.91 12.58
N GLN A 181 23.14 -3.47 12.81
CA GLN A 181 22.99 -4.68 13.64
C GLN A 181 23.88 -5.81 13.14
N ASN A 182 24.65 -6.37 14.05
CA ASN A 182 25.38 -7.61 13.79
C ASN A 182 24.39 -8.77 13.65
N GLN A 183 24.63 -9.66 12.68
CA GLN A 183 23.82 -10.86 12.43
C GLN A 183 22.35 -10.61 12.10
N ALA A 184 21.98 -9.39 11.67
CA ALA A 184 20.63 -9.10 11.21
C ALA A 184 20.23 -10.05 10.08
N ARG A 185 19.08 -10.70 10.21
CA ARG A 185 18.50 -11.46 9.10
C ARG A 185 17.98 -10.50 8.06
N THR A 186 18.53 -10.60 6.86
CA THR A 186 18.11 -9.81 5.72
C THR A 186 17.54 -10.72 4.65
N MET A 187 16.48 -10.25 3.99
CA MET A 187 15.97 -10.93 2.80
C MET A 187 16.34 -10.10 1.58
N HIS A 188 17.16 -10.69 0.74
CA HIS A 188 17.48 -10.12 -0.57
C HIS A 188 16.21 -9.98 -1.39
N THR A 189 16.17 -8.96 -2.24
CA THR A 189 15.13 -8.87 -3.26
C THR A 189 15.27 -10.11 -4.14
N ALA A 190 14.27 -10.98 -4.08
CA ALA A 190 14.19 -12.06 -5.05
C ALA A 190 14.16 -11.44 -6.44
N ASN A 191 14.92 -12.02 -7.39
CA ASN A 191 14.65 -11.77 -8.80
C ASN A 191 13.16 -12.01 -8.99
N ARG A 192 12.44 -10.98 -9.45
CA ARG A 192 11.00 -11.10 -9.64
C ARG A 192 10.73 -12.25 -10.59
N GLU A 193 10.07 -13.28 -10.11
CA GLU A 193 9.66 -14.35 -11.00
C GLU A 193 8.72 -13.77 -12.06
N ALA A 194 8.81 -14.23 -13.30
CA ALA A 194 7.99 -13.74 -14.41
C ALA A 194 6.48 -13.68 -14.09
N ARG A 195 6.00 -14.60 -13.24
CA ARG A 195 4.60 -14.60 -12.76
C ARG A 195 4.28 -13.46 -11.80
N HIS A 196 5.27 -12.98 -11.02
CA HIS A 196 5.09 -11.82 -10.15
C HIS A 196 4.98 -10.54 -10.99
N GLU A 197 5.88 -10.36 -11.94
CA GLU A 197 5.83 -9.22 -12.86
C GLU A 197 4.52 -9.21 -13.65
N ALA A 198 4.11 -10.37 -14.18
CA ALA A 198 2.84 -10.50 -14.89
C ALA A 198 1.62 -10.12 -14.02
N ALA A 199 1.65 -10.41 -12.72
CA ALA A 199 0.59 -10.03 -11.80
C ALA A 199 0.56 -8.51 -11.57
N ILE A 200 1.71 -7.88 -11.37
CA ILE A 200 1.81 -6.44 -11.16
C ILE A 200 1.43 -5.66 -12.43
N ASP A 201 1.92 -6.09 -13.59
CA ASP A 201 1.56 -5.51 -14.89
C ASP A 201 0.05 -5.58 -15.13
N LEU A 202 -0.55 -6.74 -14.87
CA LEU A 202 -2.00 -6.94 -14.96
C LEU A 202 -2.78 -6.01 -14.03
N LEU A 203 -2.34 -5.85 -12.77
CA LEU A 203 -2.97 -4.96 -11.81
C LEU A 203 -2.96 -3.51 -12.31
N HIS A 204 -1.81 -3.03 -12.74
CA HIS A 204 -1.65 -1.66 -13.24
C HIS A 204 -2.41 -1.43 -14.54
N TRP A 205 -2.39 -2.41 -15.46
CA TRP A 205 -3.16 -2.33 -16.69
C TRP A 205 -4.67 -2.22 -16.42
N CYS A 206 -5.20 -3.08 -15.55
CA CYS A 206 -6.61 -3.03 -15.15
C CYS A 206 -6.99 -1.70 -14.48
N ALA A 207 -6.09 -1.15 -13.65
CA ALA A 207 -6.32 0.13 -12.98
C ALA A 207 -6.31 1.33 -13.95
N LYS A 208 -5.47 1.28 -14.99
CA LYS A 208 -5.40 2.30 -16.06
C LYS A 208 -6.55 2.17 -17.07
N ASN A 209 -7.02 0.96 -17.31
CA ASN A 209 -8.04 0.66 -18.32
C ASN A 209 -9.34 0.06 -17.72
N PRO A 210 -9.96 0.68 -16.71
CA PRO A 210 -11.09 0.08 -16.00
C PRO A 210 -12.32 -0.13 -16.88
N MET A 211 -12.45 0.62 -17.98
CA MET A 211 -13.58 0.51 -18.93
C MET A 211 -13.38 -0.58 -19.98
N LYS A 212 -12.13 -0.99 -20.25
CA LYS A 212 -11.85 -2.03 -21.25
C LYS A 212 -12.25 -3.41 -20.71
N THR A 213 -13.01 -4.14 -21.47
CA THR A 213 -13.30 -5.56 -21.21
C THR A 213 -12.55 -6.37 -22.26
N VAL A 214 -11.54 -7.09 -21.81
CA VAL A 214 -10.64 -7.86 -22.68
C VAL A 214 -10.55 -9.30 -22.21
N THR A 215 -10.27 -10.19 -23.15
CA THR A 215 -9.98 -11.59 -22.89
C THR A 215 -8.57 -11.77 -22.29
N VAL A 216 -8.27 -12.96 -21.81
CA VAL A 216 -6.92 -13.26 -21.30
C VAL A 216 -5.91 -13.31 -22.44
N GLU A 217 -6.34 -13.68 -23.64
CA GLU A 217 -5.53 -13.66 -24.87
C GLU A 217 -5.08 -12.23 -25.21
N GLU A 218 -6.01 -11.30 -25.19
CA GLU A 218 -5.72 -9.88 -25.44
C GLU A 218 -4.80 -9.31 -24.34
N LEU A 219 -5.04 -9.65 -23.06
CA LEU A 219 -4.15 -9.28 -21.95
C LEU A 219 -2.74 -9.84 -22.12
N SER A 220 -2.63 -11.09 -22.56
CA SER A 220 -1.35 -11.75 -22.84
C SER A 220 -0.56 -10.99 -23.91
N SER A 221 -1.23 -10.57 -24.97
CA SER A 221 -0.63 -9.80 -26.06
C SER A 221 -0.27 -8.36 -25.65
N GLU A 222 -1.19 -7.65 -24.99
CA GLU A 222 -0.96 -6.25 -24.57
C GLU A 222 0.14 -6.12 -23.49
N LEU A 223 0.28 -7.12 -22.61
CA LEU A 223 1.26 -7.11 -21.53
C LEU A 223 2.58 -7.84 -21.87
N PHE A 224 2.65 -8.47 -23.04
CA PHE A 224 3.79 -9.32 -23.41
C PHE A 224 4.07 -10.41 -22.38
N GLN A 225 3.01 -10.93 -21.74
CA GLN A 225 3.08 -11.92 -20.68
C GLN A 225 2.39 -13.23 -21.11
N SER A 226 2.94 -14.37 -20.70
CA SER A 226 2.26 -15.64 -21.00
C SER A 226 0.93 -15.75 -20.24
N ARG A 227 -0.07 -16.40 -20.85
CA ARG A 227 -1.34 -16.70 -20.19
C ARG A 227 -1.13 -17.44 -18.85
N THR A 228 -0.19 -18.38 -18.83
CA THR A 228 0.14 -19.14 -17.63
C THR A 228 0.68 -18.24 -16.53
N SER A 229 1.60 -17.31 -16.85
CA SER A 229 2.13 -16.33 -15.89
C SER A 229 1.04 -15.41 -15.36
N LEU A 230 0.16 -14.90 -16.22
CA LEU A 230 -0.98 -14.07 -15.83
C LEU A 230 -1.92 -14.81 -14.86
N PHE A 231 -2.30 -16.07 -15.16
CA PHE A 231 -3.18 -16.86 -14.28
C PHE A 231 -2.52 -17.22 -12.96
N ARG A 232 -1.29 -17.72 -12.98
CA ARG A 232 -0.57 -18.13 -11.77
C ARG A 232 -0.27 -16.92 -10.90
N GLY A 233 0.30 -15.86 -11.47
CA GLY A 233 0.62 -14.64 -10.73
C GLY A 233 -0.62 -13.98 -10.14
N SER A 234 -1.71 -13.85 -10.90
CA SER A 234 -2.95 -13.27 -10.40
C SER A 234 -3.56 -14.09 -9.25
N ARG A 235 -3.52 -15.42 -9.32
CA ARG A 235 -3.99 -16.28 -8.23
C ARG A 235 -3.09 -16.21 -7.00
N GLU A 236 -1.77 -16.21 -7.20
CA GLU A 236 -0.80 -16.17 -6.10
C GLU A 236 -0.85 -14.85 -5.32
N HIS A 237 -0.95 -13.73 -6.03
CA HIS A 237 -0.88 -12.41 -5.40
C HIS A 237 -2.24 -11.84 -5.01
N PHE A 238 -3.30 -12.13 -5.79
CA PHE A 238 -4.61 -11.52 -5.59
C PHE A 238 -5.72 -12.54 -5.25
N GLU A 239 -5.40 -13.84 -5.22
CA GLU A 239 -6.38 -14.92 -4.98
C GLU A 239 -7.55 -14.89 -6.01
N ARG A 240 -7.31 -14.30 -7.18
CA ARG A 240 -8.27 -14.07 -8.25
C ARG A 240 -7.70 -14.47 -9.60
N THR A 241 -8.55 -14.91 -10.51
CA THR A 241 -8.16 -15.04 -11.92
C THR A 241 -8.01 -13.64 -12.55
N PRO A 242 -7.31 -13.49 -13.71
CA PRO A 242 -7.18 -12.20 -14.40
C PRO A 242 -8.51 -11.49 -14.62
N LEU A 243 -9.54 -12.20 -15.09
CA LEU A 243 -10.87 -11.63 -15.33
C LEU A 243 -11.61 -11.29 -14.02
N GLN A 244 -11.37 -12.04 -12.94
CA GLN A 244 -11.91 -11.69 -11.62
C GLN A 244 -11.24 -10.44 -11.05
N LEU A 245 -9.93 -10.29 -11.24
CA LEU A 245 -9.19 -9.08 -10.84
C LEU A 245 -9.70 -7.86 -11.61
N GLN A 246 -9.80 -7.94 -12.94
CA GLN A 246 -10.36 -6.88 -13.78
C GLN A 246 -11.76 -6.45 -13.29
N ARG A 247 -12.62 -7.42 -12.98
CA ARG A 247 -13.96 -7.16 -12.46
C ARG A 247 -13.93 -6.51 -11.08
N SER A 248 -13.03 -6.94 -10.19
CA SER A 248 -12.87 -6.34 -8.85
C SER A 248 -12.47 -4.88 -8.94
N ILE A 249 -11.52 -4.54 -9.80
CA ILE A 249 -11.08 -3.16 -10.00
C ILE A 249 -12.22 -2.28 -10.56
N ARG A 250 -13.01 -2.79 -11.51
CA ARG A 250 -14.19 -2.07 -11.99
C ARG A 250 -15.22 -1.85 -10.89
N MET A 251 -15.42 -2.84 -10.03
CA MET A 251 -16.34 -2.73 -8.90
C MET A 251 -15.85 -1.70 -7.87
N ASP A 252 -14.55 -1.66 -7.59
CA ASP A 252 -13.96 -0.61 -6.76
C ASP A 252 -14.15 0.79 -7.35
N ARG A 253 -14.06 0.93 -8.68
CA ARG A 253 -14.33 2.21 -9.35
C ARG A 253 -15.78 2.64 -9.21
N VAL A 254 -16.74 1.70 -9.33
CA VAL A 254 -18.16 2.01 -9.04
C VAL A 254 -18.31 2.46 -7.59
N ARG A 255 -17.73 1.73 -6.64
CA ARG A 255 -17.77 2.14 -5.22
C ARG A 255 -17.22 3.55 -4.98
N GLN A 256 -16.08 3.88 -5.60
CA GLN A 256 -15.52 5.23 -5.53
C GLN A 256 -16.49 6.29 -6.09
N LEU A 257 -17.17 6.01 -7.21
CA LEU A 257 -18.18 6.92 -7.76
C LEU A 257 -19.37 7.09 -6.81
N LEU A 258 -19.82 6.02 -6.15
CA LEU A 258 -20.90 6.11 -5.16
C LEU A 258 -20.49 6.94 -3.94
N LEU A 259 -19.21 6.90 -3.54
CA LEU A 259 -18.64 7.65 -2.42
C LEU A 259 -18.22 9.08 -2.77
N GLU A 260 -18.13 9.47 -4.05
CA GLU A 260 -17.68 10.79 -4.51
C GLU A 260 -18.79 11.50 -5.33
N PRO A 261 -19.79 12.16 -4.70
CA PRO A 261 -20.94 12.76 -5.39
C PRO A 261 -20.54 13.80 -6.44
N ALA A 262 -19.57 14.67 -6.11
CA ALA A 262 -19.10 15.70 -7.03
C ALA A 262 -18.53 15.08 -8.33
N ARG A 263 -17.75 14.01 -8.20
CA ARG A 263 -17.20 13.28 -9.35
C ARG A 263 -18.30 12.56 -10.12
N ARG A 264 -19.27 11.95 -9.43
CA ARG A 264 -20.40 11.29 -10.05
C ARG A 264 -21.23 12.30 -10.86
N ALA A 265 -21.52 13.46 -10.27
CA ALA A 265 -22.26 14.54 -10.93
C ALA A 265 -21.52 15.09 -12.15
N SER A 266 -20.19 15.31 -12.05
CA SER A 266 -19.37 15.80 -13.18
C SER A 266 -19.34 14.83 -14.37
N LEU A 267 -19.65 13.55 -14.13
CA LEU A 267 -19.79 12.52 -15.17
C LEU A 267 -21.24 12.30 -15.64
N GLY A 268 -22.19 13.08 -15.14
CA GLY A 268 -23.61 12.94 -15.46
C GLY A 268 -24.28 11.65 -14.94
N LEU A 269 -23.69 11.01 -13.93
CA LEU A 269 -24.17 9.75 -13.39
C LEU A 269 -25.12 9.99 -12.21
N MET A 270 -26.40 9.61 -12.36
CA MET A 270 -27.45 9.92 -11.39
C MET A 270 -27.46 8.98 -10.18
N GLY A 271 -27.07 7.71 -10.35
CA GLY A 271 -27.19 6.73 -9.27
C GLY A 271 -26.39 5.46 -9.48
N VAL A 272 -26.77 4.42 -8.72
CA VAL A 272 -26.08 3.11 -8.74
C VAL A 272 -26.10 2.49 -10.14
N GLY A 273 -27.25 2.54 -10.82
CA GLY A 273 -27.41 1.93 -12.16
C GLY A 273 -26.46 2.53 -13.19
N ASP A 274 -26.41 3.87 -13.26
CA ASP A 274 -25.56 4.59 -14.21
C ASP A 274 -24.08 4.39 -13.89
N SER A 275 -23.74 4.46 -12.60
CA SER A 275 -22.36 4.21 -12.13
C SER A 275 -21.90 2.79 -12.45
N ALA A 276 -22.74 1.78 -12.30
CA ALA A 276 -22.42 0.41 -12.66
C ALA A 276 -22.30 0.23 -14.18
N ALA A 277 -23.26 0.79 -14.96
CA ALA A 277 -23.26 0.73 -16.41
C ALA A 277 -22.00 1.42 -16.99
N SER A 278 -21.60 2.57 -16.45
CA SER A 278 -20.39 3.28 -16.88
C SER A 278 -19.12 2.47 -16.71
N MET A 279 -19.10 1.48 -15.81
CA MET A 279 -18.00 0.53 -15.60
C MET A 279 -18.24 -0.84 -16.27
N GLY A 280 -19.17 -0.93 -17.23
CA GLY A 280 -19.42 -2.12 -18.05
C GLY A 280 -20.19 -3.23 -17.34
N PHE A 281 -20.96 -2.93 -16.29
CA PHE A 281 -21.87 -3.89 -15.67
C PHE A 281 -23.26 -3.79 -16.35
N SER A 282 -23.56 -4.76 -17.23
CA SER A 282 -24.82 -4.80 -17.99
C SER A 282 -26.03 -5.27 -17.18
N SER A 283 -25.81 -6.11 -16.16
CA SER A 283 -26.89 -6.66 -15.34
C SER A 283 -26.87 -6.07 -13.92
N ARG A 284 -27.89 -5.29 -13.58
CA ARG A 284 -28.07 -4.67 -12.25
C ARG A 284 -28.12 -5.72 -11.11
N GLY A 285 -28.86 -6.81 -11.31
CA GLY A 285 -28.99 -7.86 -10.31
C GLY A 285 -27.69 -8.62 -10.06
N HIS A 286 -26.95 -8.95 -11.11
CA HIS A 286 -25.63 -9.58 -10.98
C HIS A 286 -24.61 -8.65 -10.36
N PHE A 287 -24.62 -7.38 -10.69
CA PHE A 287 -23.79 -6.36 -10.07
C PHE A 287 -24.08 -6.25 -8.57
N ALA A 288 -25.34 -6.03 -8.18
CA ALA A 288 -25.73 -5.85 -6.78
C ALA A 288 -25.37 -7.06 -5.92
N ARG A 289 -25.58 -8.28 -6.40
CA ARG A 289 -25.21 -9.52 -5.71
C ARG A 289 -23.69 -9.58 -5.45
N ARG A 290 -22.88 -9.28 -6.47
CA ARG A 290 -21.42 -9.31 -6.33
C ARG A 290 -20.88 -8.18 -5.46
N TYR A 291 -21.51 -7.02 -5.54
CA TYR A 291 -21.20 -5.89 -4.68
C TYR A 291 -21.42 -6.26 -3.22
N LEU A 292 -22.59 -6.84 -2.90
CA LEU A 292 -22.91 -7.35 -1.57
C LEU A 292 -21.92 -8.44 -1.11
N GLN A 293 -21.52 -9.37 -1.99
CA GLN A 293 -20.53 -10.39 -1.67
C GLN A 293 -19.14 -9.83 -1.36
N GLN A 294 -18.75 -8.72 -2.02
CA GLN A 294 -17.42 -8.12 -1.83
C GLN A 294 -17.38 -7.18 -0.63
N TYR A 295 -18.42 -6.34 -0.46
CA TYR A 295 -18.42 -5.25 0.52
C TYR A 295 -19.34 -5.49 1.71
N GLU A 296 -20.13 -6.57 1.70
CA GLU A 296 -21.13 -6.91 2.74
C GLU A 296 -22.16 -5.79 2.99
N GLU A 297 -22.35 -4.93 1.98
CA GLU A 297 -23.34 -3.88 1.96
C GLU A 297 -24.00 -3.76 0.57
N GLN A 298 -25.17 -3.19 0.51
CA GLN A 298 -25.84 -2.91 -0.76
C GLN A 298 -25.25 -1.65 -1.41
N PRO A 299 -25.16 -1.57 -2.76
CA PRO A 299 -24.68 -0.35 -3.43
C PRO A 299 -25.52 0.90 -3.10
N GLN A 300 -26.81 0.73 -2.85
CA GLN A 300 -27.71 1.81 -2.41
C GLN A 300 -27.34 2.33 -1.03
N THR A 301 -26.93 1.45 -0.10
CA THR A 301 -26.45 1.84 1.23
C THR A 301 -25.20 2.69 1.12
N THR A 302 -24.22 2.26 0.31
CA THR A 302 -23.01 3.06 0.03
C THR A 302 -23.34 4.46 -0.51
N LEU A 303 -24.34 4.54 -1.40
CA LEU A 303 -24.79 5.82 -1.96
C LEU A 303 -25.46 6.71 -0.91
N ALA A 304 -26.32 6.13 -0.05
CA ALA A 304 -27.09 6.86 0.98
C ALA A 304 -26.20 7.38 2.12
N GLU A 305 -25.26 6.59 2.62
CA GLU A 305 -24.35 7.00 3.69
C GLU A 305 -23.53 8.24 3.34
N ASN A 306 -23.29 8.47 2.07
CA ASN A 306 -22.56 9.64 1.62
C ASN A 306 -23.41 10.91 1.60
N LEU A 307 -24.71 10.80 1.48
CA LEU A 307 -25.63 11.93 1.57
C LEU A 307 -25.69 12.47 3.01
N HIS A 308 -25.57 11.59 4.01
CA HIS A 308 -25.56 11.98 5.44
C HIS A 308 -24.23 12.56 5.94
N ARG A 309 -23.10 12.29 5.24
CA ARG A 309 -21.78 12.86 5.60
C ARG A 309 -21.57 14.29 5.10
N GLN A 310 -22.49 14.82 4.29
CA GLN A 310 -22.43 16.18 3.73
C GLN A 310 -23.37 17.17 4.40
N GLN A 311 -24.21 16.71 5.33
CA GLN A 311 -25.01 17.53 6.24
C GLN A 311 -24.28 17.66 7.60
#